data_65f2f59f2d33dee58116f41eecc0d86e
#
_entry.id   65f2f59f2d33dee58116f41eecc0d86e
#
_cell.length_a   1.000
_cell.length_b   1.000
_cell.length_c   1.000
_cell.angle_alpha   90.00
_cell.angle_beta   90.00
_cell.angle_gamma   90.00
#
_symmetry.space_group_name_H-M   'P 1'
#
loop_
_entity.id
_entity.type
_entity.pdbx_description
1 polymer ?
#
loop_
_entity_poly.entity_id
_entity_poly.type
_entity_poly.pdbx_seq_one_letter_code
_entity_poly.pdbx_strand_id
1 'polypeptide(L)'
;MPNRVLSFGVLLAIAVLAIMPGAPPLAQEVSAISIVTNDVEISQQLRQGHQLELESRWGEAVSLYEDALRTFPGDESLQRRFEFSRLHYDVVRRYVDRSFLASLETIPAEKALELYSQALLKIQSHYVEVANWKRLVEHGTNNFEVALDEPSFVKRNLPRRSQTAVAQFRGELRRVIGARIIRTRNDACDAVAAASRLAKQRLGINATPVILEYLCGATNTLDPYSTYLTPDQLSEVYAQIDGNFVGLGIELKARSGSLEIVRVIPGSPAEQGGIKRG
;
A
#
# COMPACT_ATOMS: atom_id res chain seq x y z
N MET A 1 75.20 -19.42 60.73
CA MET A 1 73.95 -18.71 60.90
C MET A 1 72.92 -19.31 59.96
N PRO A 2 71.85 -19.88 60.47
CA PRO A 2 71.03 -20.83 59.71
C PRO A 2 69.82 -20.20 59.11
N ASN A 3 69.56 -20.52 57.86
CA ASN A 3 68.28 -20.21 57.17
C ASN A 3 67.29 -21.33 57.34
N ARG A 4 66.15 -21.04 57.93
CA ARG A 4 64.98 -21.93 58.00
C ARG A 4 64.19 -21.84 56.76
N VAL A 5 64.00 -22.91 56.04
CA VAL A 5 63.06 -23.09 54.94
C VAL A 5 61.77 -23.66 55.55
N LEU A 6 60.68 -22.85 55.42
CA LEU A 6 59.34 -23.30 55.77
C LEU A 6 58.68 -23.92 54.54
N SER A 7 58.36 -25.18 54.68
CA SER A 7 57.61 -25.97 53.70
C SER A 7 56.10 -25.67 53.85
N PHE A 8 55.43 -25.12 52.82
CA PHE A 8 53.99 -25.00 52.77
C PHE A 8 53.43 -26.17 51.95
N GLY A 9 52.72 -27.05 52.63
CA GLY A 9 51.96 -28.13 52.01
C GLY A 9 50.71 -27.58 51.36
N VAL A 10 50.56 -27.85 50.05
CA VAL A 10 49.34 -27.54 49.30
C VAL A 10 48.37 -28.69 49.43
N LEU A 11 47.26 -28.49 50.12
CA LEU A 11 46.14 -29.41 50.20
C LEU A 11 45.28 -29.21 48.92
N LEU A 12 45.30 -30.23 48.04
CA LEU A 12 44.48 -30.30 46.86
C LEU A 12 43.06 -30.76 47.25
N ALA A 13 42.10 -29.84 47.39
CA ALA A 13 40.69 -30.18 47.56
C ALA A 13 40.06 -30.43 46.18
N ILE A 14 39.77 -31.67 45.84
CA ILE A 14 39.00 -32.06 44.66
C ILE A 14 37.53 -31.80 44.96
N ALA A 15 36.96 -30.71 44.42
CA ALA A 15 35.52 -30.47 44.41
C ALA A 15 34.89 -31.33 43.32
N VAL A 16 34.16 -32.38 43.69
CA VAL A 16 33.29 -33.13 42.77
C VAL A 16 32.08 -32.25 42.44
N LEU A 17 32.07 -31.66 41.27
CA LEU A 17 30.91 -30.92 40.76
C LEU A 17 29.86 -31.94 40.28
N ALA A 18 28.81 -32.14 41.07
CA ALA A 18 27.65 -32.90 40.66
C ALA A 18 26.94 -32.17 39.51
N ILE A 19 27.01 -32.73 38.32
CA ILE A 19 26.25 -32.27 37.16
C ILE A 19 24.78 -32.65 37.41
N MET A 20 23.98 -31.69 37.85
CA MET A 20 22.52 -31.82 37.82
C MET A 20 22.03 -31.65 36.34
N PRO A 21 21.11 -32.52 35.86
CA PRO A 21 20.53 -32.32 34.52
C PRO A 21 19.75 -31.01 34.50
N GLY A 22 20.12 -30.13 33.55
CA GLY A 22 19.75 -28.76 33.49
C GLY A 22 18.23 -28.49 33.42
N ALA A 23 17.81 -27.57 34.27
CA ALA A 23 16.62 -26.79 33.98
C ALA A 23 16.86 -25.97 32.71
N PRO A 24 15.90 -25.87 31.78
CA PRO A 24 16.05 -25.01 30.61
C PRO A 24 16.28 -23.57 31.04
N PRO A 25 17.16 -22.81 30.39
CA PRO A 25 17.44 -21.45 30.78
C PRO A 25 16.15 -20.61 30.60
N LEU A 26 15.76 -19.91 31.65
CA LEU A 26 14.58 -19.00 31.69
C LEU A 26 14.47 -18.07 30.47
N ALA A 27 15.58 -17.77 29.81
CA ALA A 27 15.60 -16.97 28.57
C ALA A 27 14.93 -17.68 27.37
N GLN A 28 14.91 -18.99 27.30
CA GLN A 28 14.27 -19.77 26.22
C GLN A 28 12.75 -19.82 26.41
N GLU A 29 12.25 -19.89 27.64
CA GLU A 29 10.81 -19.84 27.92
C GLU A 29 10.22 -18.48 27.65
N VAL A 30 10.90 -17.39 28.00
CA VAL A 30 10.44 -16.02 27.74
C VAL A 30 10.39 -15.75 26.23
N SER A 31 11.36 -16.22 25.45
CA SER A 31 11.33 -16.10 23.98
C SER A 31 10.19 -16.90 23.35
N ALA A 32 9.92 -18.10 23.81
CA ALA A 32 8.83 -18.93 23.29
C ALA A 32 7.45 -18.33 23.60
N ILE A 33 7.24 -17.80 24.81
CA ILE A 33 6.01 -17.15 25.23
C ILE A 33 5.77 -15.88 24.39
N SER A 34 6.78 -15.05 24.17
CA SER A 34 6.64 -13.81 23.38
C SER A 34 6.33 -14.11 21.91
N ILE A 35 6.91 -15.15 21.31
CA ILE A 35 6.61 -15.55 19.92
C ILE A 35 5.16 -16.02 19.82
N VAL A 36 4.69 -16.87 20.73
CA VAL A 36 3.30 -17.37 20.71
C VAL A 36 2.29 -16.22 20.91
N THR A 37 2.62 -15.25 21.77
CA THR A 37 1.74 -14.08 22.00
C THR A 37 1.66 -13.22 20.73
N ASN A 38 2.78 -12.95 20.06
CA ASN A 38 2.82 -12.18 18.82
C ASN A 38 2.03 -12.88 17.70
N ASP A 39 2.13 -14.20 17.54
CA ASP A 39 1.39 -14.95 16.54
C ASP A 39 -0.13 -14.89 16.77
N VAL A 40 -0.57 -14.89 18.02
CA VAL A 40 -1.99 -14.75 18.39
C VAL A 40 -2.49 -13.35 18.06
N GLU A 41 -1.72 -12.30 18.39
CA GLU A 41 -2.07 -10.92 18.08
C GLU A 41 -2.11 -10.67 16.57
N ILE A 42 -1.09 -11.09 15.82
CA ILE A 42 -1.06 -11.01 14.35
C ILE A 42 -2.28 -11.69 13.75
N SER A 43 -2.60 -12.91 14.21
CA SER A 43 -3.77 -13.65 13.74
C SER A 43 -5.09 -12.91 14.04
N GLN A 44 -5.17 -12.18 15.15
CA GLN A 44 -6.33 -11.36 15.48
C GLN A 44 -6.44 -10.16 14.54
N GLN A 45 -5.34 -9.44 14.30
CA GLN A 45 -5.31 -8.31 13.36
C GLN A 45 -5.70 -8.76 11.94
N LEU A 46 -5.17 -9.89 11.48
CA LEU A 46 -5.51 -10.47 10.18
C LEU A 46 -7.01 -10.81 10.07
N ARG A 47 -7.61 -11.39 11.12
CA ARG A 47 -9.07 -11.69 11.12
C ARG A 47 -9.90 -10.41 11.09
N GLN A 48 -9.56 -9.41 11.89
CA GLN A 48 -10.28 -8.13 11.93
C GLN A 48 -10.18 -7.39 10.59
N GLY A 49 -8.95 -7.31 10.04
CA GLY A 49 -8.74 -6.69 8.75
C GLY A 49 -9.48 -7.41 7.62
N HIS A 50 -9.47 -8.74 7.62
CA HIS A 50 -10.22 -9.52 6.63
C HIS A 50 -11.74 -9.27 6.71
N GLN A 51 -12.29 -9.09 7.91
CA GLN A 51 -13.70 -8.71 8.07
C GLN A 51 -14.00 -7.34 7.44
N LEU A 52 -13.12 -6.34 7.66
CA LEU A 52 -13.23 -5.02 7.04
C LEU A 52 -13.16 -5.09 5.50
N GLU A 53 -12.29 -5.94 4.97
CA GLU A 53 -12.18 -6.18 3.52
C GLU A 53 -13.44 -6.77 2.93
N LEU A 54 -14.05 -7.77 3.61
CA LEU A 54 -15.33 -8.36 3.18
C LEU A 54 -16.47 -7.33 3.16
N GLU A 55 -16.40 -6.33 4.03
CA GLU A 55 -17.34 -5.20 4.09
C GLU A 55 -16.95 -4.06 3.14
N SER A 56 -15.88 -4.22 2.34
CA SER A 56 -15.31 -3.18 1.46
C SER A 56 -14.94 -1.87 2.20
N ARG A 57 -14.64 -1.98 3.50
CA ARG A 57 -14.16 -0.87 4.36
C ARG A 57 -12.64 -0.73 4.25
N TRP A 58 -12.19 -0.50 3.02
CA TRP A 58 -10.77 -0.54 2.66
C TRP A 58 -9.91 0.45 3.44
N GLY A 59 -10.42 1.66 3.70
CA GLY A 59 -9.66 2.67 4.46
C GLY A 59 -9.41 2.25 5.91
N GLU A 60 -10.38 1.59 6.55
CA GLU A 60 -10.23 1.09 7.91
C GLU A 60 -9.32 -0.14 7.96
N ALA A 61 -9.39 -1.01 6.94
CA ALA A 61 -8.48 -2.15 6.81
C ALA A 61 -7.02 -1.67 6.65
N VAL A 62 -6.79 -0.66 5.80
CA VAL A 62 -5.45 -0.04 5.63
C VAL A 62 -4.92 0.51 6.94
N SER A 63 -5.73 1.31 7.68
CA SER A 63 -5.31 1.87 8.97
C SER A 63 -4.99 0.79 10.00
N LEU A 64 -5.82 -0.26 10.07
CA LEU A 64 -5.61 -1.39 11.00
C LEU A 64 -4.31 -2.13 10.69
N TYR A 65 -4.05 -2.46 9.42
CA TYR A 65 -2.82 -3.15 9.03
C TYR A 65 -1.58 -2.26 9.18
N GLU A 66 -1.70 -0.96 8.91
CA GLU A 66 -0.60 0.00 9.13
C GLU A 66 -0.21 0.07 10.61
N ASP A 67 -1.18 0.15 11.52
CA ASP A 67 -0.94 0.15 12.96
C ASP A 67 -0.35 -1.19 13.43
N ALA A 68 -0.84 -2.31 12.90
CA ALA A 68 -0.28 -3.64 13.19
C ALA A 68 1.17 -3.76 12.70
N LEU A 69 1.51 -3.23 11.52
CA LEU A 69 2.88 -3.23 10.98
C LEU A 69 3.83 -2.32 11.77
N ARG A 70 3.35 -1.29 12.48
CA ARG A 70 4.19 -0.53 13.42
C ARG A 70 4.59 -1.37 14.63
N THR A 71 3.73 -2.30 15.05
CA THR A 71 3.99 -3.20 16.18
C THR A 71 4.78 -4.44 15.75
N PHE A 72 4.48 -4.98 14.57
CA PHE A 72 5.09 -6.18 14.00
C PHE A 72 5.76 -5.88 12.64
N PRO A 73 6.84 -5.07 12.64
CA PRO A 73 7.53 -4.70 11.41
C PRO A 73 8.16 -5.93 10.77
N GLY A 74 7.85 -6.16 9.49
CA GLY A 74 8.38 -7.29 8.73
C GLY A 74 7.50 -8.54 8.73
N ASP A 75 6.32 -8.54 9.34
CA ASP A 75 5.37 -9.64 9.15
C ASP A 75 4.83 -9.61 7.71
N GLU A 76 5.19 -10.65 6.94
CA GLU A 76 4.83 -10.73 5.53
C GLU A 76 3.32 -10.89 5.28
N SER A 77 2.57 -11.45 6.23
CA SER A 77 1.13 -11.67 6.08
C SER A 77 0.38 -10.36 6.25
N LEU A 78 0.75 -9.56 7.26
CA LEU A 78 0.25 -8.20 7.45
C LEU A 78 0.63 -7.32 6.25
N GLN A 79 1.89 -7.39 5.79
CA GLN A 79 2.35 -6.60 4.64
C GLN A 79 1.55 -6.91 3.37
N ARG A 80 1.33 -8.20 3.05
CA ARG A 80 0.52 -8.61 1.89
C ARG A 80 -0.93 -8.11 1.99
N ARG A 81 -1.54 -8.17 3.19
CA ARG A 81 -2.93 -7.70 3.38
C ARG A 81 -3.01 -6.19 3.32
N PHE A 82 -2.04 -5.48 3.90
CA PHE A 82 -1.91 -4.02 3.78
C PHE A 82 -1.84 -3.58 2.32
N GLU A 83 -0.93 -4.16 1.53
CA GLU A 83 -0.76 -3.83 0.10
C GLU A 83 -2.04 -4.14 -0.70
N PHE A 84 -2.68 -5.27 -0.43
CA PHE A 84 -3.94 -5.65 -1.06
C PHE A 84 -5.04 -4.62 -0.75
N SER A 85 -5.27 -4.31 0.52
CA SER A 85 -6.30 -3.35 0.95
C SER A 85 -6.00 -1.94 0.44
N ARG A 86 -4.73 -1.54 0.39
CA ARG A 86 -4.30 -0.25 -0.15
C ARG A 86 -4.61 -0.12 -1.64
N LEU A 87 -4.37 -1.16 -2.44
CA LEU A 87 -4.74 -1.13 -3.86
C LEU A 87 -6.24 -0.89 -4.06
N HIS A 88 -7.09 -1.60 -3.33
CA HIS A 88 -8.54 -1.41 -3.36
C HIS A 88 -8.95 0.01 -2.91
N TYR A 89 -8.39 0.47 -1.79
CA TYR A 89 -8.62 1.82 -1.26
C TYR A 89 -8.26 2.90 -2.29
N ASP A 90 -7.10 2.80 -2.93
CA ASP A 90 -6.63 3.75 -3.92
C ASP A 90 -7.54 3.79 -5.15
N VAL A 91 -8.04 2.64 -5.62
CA VAL A 91 -9.03 2.58 -6.70
C VAL A 91 -10.32 3.27 -6.29
N VAL A 92 -10.91 2.89 -5.14
CA VAL A 92 -12.17 3.49 -4.66
C VAL A 92 -12.03 5.00 -4.53
N ARG A 93 -10.93 5.48 -3.93
CA ARG A 93 -10.66 6.91 -3.74
C ARG A 93 -10.60 7.68 -5.06
N ARG A 94 -9.93 7.12 -6.10
CA ARG A 94 -9.87 7.76 -7.43
C ARG A 94 -11.24 7.87 -8.09
N TYR A 95 -12.07 6.83 -7.97
CA TYR A 95 -13.39 6.80 -8.62
C TYR A 95 -14.48 7.60 -7.89
N VAL A 96 -14.17 8.24 -6.76
CA VAL A 96 -15.00 9.29 -6.14
C VAL A 96 -14.44 10.70 -6.39
N ASP A 97 -13.21 10.82 -6.86
CA ASP A 97 -12.55 12.09 -7.16
C ASP A 97 -13.07 12.68 -8.48
N ARG A 98 -13.65 13.88 -8.40
CA ARG A 98 -14.28 14.54 -9.55
C ARG A 98 -13.30 14.89 -10.66
N SER A 99 -12.09 15.31 -10.30
CA SER A 99 -11.07 15.67 -11.27
C SER A 99 -10.51 14.44 -12.02
N PHE A 100 -10.41 13.30 -11.34
CA PHE A 100 -10.07 12.04 -11.98
C PHE A 100 -11.17 11.60 -12.94
N LEU A 101 -12.43 11.66 -12.51
CA LEU A 101 -13.57 11.31 -13.36
C LEU A 101 -13.67 12.20 -14.59
N ALA A 102 -13.43 13.50 -14.45
CA ALA A 102 -13.35 14.43 -15.58
C ALA A 102 -12.20 14.07 -16.54
N SER A 103 -11.05 13.64 -16.00
CA SER A 103 -9.92 13.17 -16.81
C SER A 103 -10.27 11.93 -17.64
N LEU A 104 -11.05 10.99 -17.09
CA LEU A 104 -11.52 9.82 -17.84
C LEU A 104 -12.42 10.17 -19.05
N GLU A 105 -13.14 11.28 -18.97
CA GLU A 105 -14.06 11.74 -20.02
C GLU A 105 -13.37 12.61 -21.06
N THR A 106 -12.42 13.42 -20.64
CA THR A 106 -11.80 14.47 -21.46
C THR A 106 -10.50 14.04 -22.14
N ILE A 107 -9.76 13.09 -21.56
CA ILE A 107 -8.47 12.66 -22.09
C ILE A 107 -8.68 11.57 -23.15
N PRO A 108 -8.36 11.80 -24.44
CA PRO A 108 -8.40 10.75 -25.44
C PRO A 108 -7.31 9.69 -25.22
N ALA A 109 -7.51 8.49 -25.77
CA ALA A 109 -6.63 7.34 -25.55
C ALA A 109 -5.17 7.61 -25.90
N GLU A 110 -4.91 8.35 -26.97
CA GLU A 110 -3.56 8.71 -27.42
C GLU A 110 -2.88 9.60 -26.39
N LYS A 111 -3.61 10.56 -25.82
CA LYS A 111 -3.08 11.46 -24.78
C LYS A 111 -2.88 10.74 -23.44
N ALA A 112 -3.74 9.78 -23.10
CA ALA A 112 -3.53 8.93 -21.93
C ALA A 112 -2.25 8.08 -22.06
N LEU A 113 -2.00 7.52 -23.26
CA LEU A 113 -0.79 6.75 -23.52
C LEU A 113 0.47 7.64 -23.55
N GLU A 114 0.36 8.85 -24.06
CA GLU A 114 1.42 9.87 -23.98
C GLU A 114 1.75 10.21 -22.52
N LEU A 115 0.72 10.45 -21.68
CA LEU A 115 0.89 10.71 -20.26
C LEU A 115 1.59 9.54 -19.56
N TYR A 116 1.17 8.29 -19.84
CA TYR A 116 1.84 7.09 -19.34
C TYR A 116 3.33 7.06 -19.75
N SER A 117 3.62 7.30 -21.03
CA SER A 117 5.00 7.35 -21.55
C SER A 117 5.85 8.44 -20.89
N GLN A 118 5.26 9.63 -20.64
CA GLN A 118 5.94 10.73 -19.95
C GLN A 118 6.22 10.39 -18.48
N ALA A 119 5.27 9.74 -17.78
CA ALA A 119 5.49 9.28 -16.42
C ALA A 119 6.63 8.25 -16.36
N LEU A 120 6.66 7.28 -17.27
CA LEU A 120 7.78 6.33 -17.37
C LEU A 120 9.10 7.01 -17.67
N LEU A 121 9.13 8.07 -18.50
CA LEU A 121 10.32 8.87 -18.75
C LEU A 121 10.78 9.59 -17.46
N LYS A 122 9.85 10.14 -16.67
CA LYS A 122 10.18 10.76 -15.38
C LYS A 122 10.73 9.73 -14.39
N ILE A 123 10.16 8.55 -14.31
CA ILE A 123 10.70 7.45 -13.51
C ILE A 123 12.13 7.11 -13.97
N GLN A 124 12.35 6.95 -15.25
CA GLN A 124 13.68 6.64 -15.82
C GLN A 124 14.75 7.69 -15.48
N SER A 125 14.37 8.97 -15.48
CA SER A 125 15.34 10.07 -15.35
C SER A 125 15.51 10.60 -13.93
N HIS A 126 14.57 10.34 -13.02
CA HIS A 126 14.57 10.96 -11.69
C HIS A 126 14.45 9.95 -10.54
N TYR A 127 13.97 8.74 -10.79
CA TYR A 127 13.85 7.76 -9.73
C TYR A 127 15.23 7.23 -9.32
N VAL A 128 15.42 6.95 -8.03
CA VAL A 128 16.73 6.59 -7.45
C VAL A 128 17.23 5.23 -7.94
N GLU A 129 16.31 4.32 -8.23
CA GLU A 129 16.65 2.98 -8.72
C GLU A 129 16.43 2.84 -10.23
N VAL A 130 17.12 1.87 -10.84
CA VAL A 130 16.92 1.55 -12.25
C VAL A 130 15.53 0.99 -12.46
N ALA A 131 14.77 1.61 -13.36
CA ALA A 131 13.40 1.22 -13.66
C ALA A 131 13.31 -0.23 -14.19
N ASN A 132 12.57 -1.07 -13.51
CA ASN A 132 12.21 -2.40 -13.98
C ASN A 132 10.89 -2.34 -14.76
N TRP A 133 10.98 -2.17 -16.08
CA TRP A 133 9.84 -1.98 -16.96
C TRP A 133 8.81 -3.09 -16.87
N LYS A 134 9.27 -4.35 -16.78
CA LYS A 134 8.39 -5.50 -16.63
C LYS A 134 7.60 -5.42 -15.34
N ARG A 135 8.26 -5.13 -14.22
CA ARG A 135 7.62 -4.97 -12.91
C ARG A 135 6.58 -3.84 -12.90
N LEU A 136 6.89 -2.69 -13.52
CA LEU A 136 5.94 -1.58 -13.63
C LEU A 136 4.66 -1.98 -14.38
N VAL A 137 4.79 -2.73 -15.49
CA VAL A 137 3.64 -3.23 -16.25
C VAL A 137 2.87 -4.31 -15.48
N GLU A 138 3.54 -5.20 -14.76
CA GLU A 138 2.90 -6.23 -13.92
C GLU A 138 2.08 -5.59 -12.80
N HIS A 139 2.61 -4.57 -12.11
CA HIS A 139 1.85 -3.83 -11.08
C HIS A 139 0.69 -3.04 -11.68
N GLY A 140 0.87 -2.44 -12.87
CA GLY A 140 -0.25 -1.85 -13.62
C GLY A 140 -1.33 -2.86 -13.95
N THR A 141 -0.95 -4.09 -14.33
CA THR A 141 -1.89 -5.19 -14.58
C THR A 141 -2.66 -5.56 -13.31
N ASN A 142 -1.96 -5.74 -12.18
CA ASN A 142 -2.58 -6.05 -10.89
C ASN A 142 -3.55 -4.94 -10.46
N ASN A 143 -3.15 -3.68 -10.59
CA ASN A 143 -4.00 -2.54 -10.24
C ASN A 143 -5.26 -2.49 -11.11
N PHE A 144 -5.14 -2.74 -12.41
CA PHE A 144 -6.29 -2.81 -13.30
C PHE A 144 -7.20 -4.02 -12.98
N GLU A 145 -6.63 -5.18 -12.62
CA GLU A 145 -7.41 -6.33 -12.19
C GLU A 145 -8.19 -6.06 -10.89
N VAL A 146 -7.60 -5.33 -9.93
CA VAL A 146 -8.31 -4.85 -8.73
C VAL A 146 -9.44 -3.90 -9.11
N ALA A 147 -9.20 -2.97 -10.03
CA ALA A 147 -10.25 -2.06 -10.50
C ALA A 147 -11.46 -2.81 -11.10
N LEU A 148 -11.25 -3.96 -11.75
CA LEU A 148 -12.33 -4.81 -12.28
C LEU A 148 -13.20 -5.46 -11.19
N ASP A 149 -12.78 -5.46 -9.92
CA ASP A 149 -13.57 -5.93 -8.77
C ASP A 149 -14.30 -4.78 -8.06
N GLU A 150 -13.84 -3.53 -8.25
CA GLU A 150 -14.38 -2.40 -7.53
C GLU A 150 -15.72 -1.91 -8.11
N PRO A 151 -16.79 -1.84 -7.30
CA PRO A 151 -18.11 -1.43 -7.77
C PRO A 151 -18.13 -0.06 -8.45
N SER A 152 -17.30 0.88 -8.00
CA SER A 152 -17.18 2.23 -8.56
C SER A 152 -16.64 2.22 -9.99
N PHE A 153 -15.60 1.42 -10.24
CA PHE A 153 -15.06 1.21 -11.59
C PHE A 153 -16.06 0.46 -12.48
N VAL A 154 -16.61 -0.66 -11.98
CA VAL A 154 -17.51 -1.56 -12.72
C VAL A 154 -18.76 -0.80 -13.17
N LYS A 155 -19.42 -0.06 -12.28
CA LYS A 155 -20.62 0.73 -12.59
C LYS A 155 -20.39 1.69 -13.75
N ARG A 156 -19.20 2.28 -13.84
CA ARG A 156 -18.87 3.25 -14.88
C ARG A 156 -18.44 2.59 -16.20
N ASN A 157 -17.60 1.58 -16.12
CA ASN A 157 -16.87 1.06 -17.29
C ASN A 157 -17.42 -0.28 -17.82
N LEU A 158 -18.17 -1.03 -16.98
CA LEU A 158 -18.68 -2.38 -17.31
C LEU A 158 -20.17 -2.59 -17.01
N PRO A 159 -21.08 -1.72 -17.41
CA PRO A 159 -22.48 -1.76 -16.92
C PRO A 159 -23.27 -3.03 -17.32
N ARG A 160 -22.75 -3.90 -18.19
CA ARG A 160 -23.49 -5.03 -18.76
C ARG A 160 -22.68 -6.32 -18.99
N ARG A 161 -21.57 -6.53 -18.26
CA ARG A 161 -20.72 -7.73 -18.46
C ARG A 161 -20.89 -8.74 -17.32
N SER A 162 -20.82 -10.03 -17.68
CA SER A 162 -20.88 -11.10 -16.70
C SER A 162 -19.53 -11.29 -15.99
N GLN A 163 -19.56 -11.79 -14.76
CA GLN A 163 -18.35 -12.14 -14.01
C GLN A 163 -17.50 -13.18 -14.77
N THR A 164 -18.14 -14.11 -15.49
CA THR A 164 -17.44 -15.09 -16.34
C THR A 164 -16.61 -14.42 -17.43
N ALA A 165 -17.14 -13.38 -18.10
CA ALA A 165 -16.40 -12.63 -19.11
C ALA A 165 -15.19 -11.90 -18.51
N VAL A 166 -15.33 -11.33 -17.31
CA VAL A 166 -14.23 -10.69 -16.60
C VAL A 166 -13.15 -11.71 -16.22
N ALA A 167 -13.53 -12.88 -15.69
CA ALA A 167 -12.57 -13.93 -15.34
C ALA A 167 -11.79 -14.46 -16.56
N GLN A 168 -12.48 -14.68 -17.70
CA GLN A 168 -11.83 -15.08 -18.96
C GLN A 168 -10.88 -14.00 -19.47
N PHE A 169 -11.30 -12.74 -19.40
CA PHE A 169 -10.46 -11.60 -19.77
C PHE A 169 -9.18 -11.54 -18.95
N ARG A 170 -9.25 -11.69 -17.62
CA ARG A 170 -8.08 -11.70 -16.74
C ARG A 170 -7.07 -12.78 -17.14
N GLY A 171 -7.54 -14.01 -17.40
CA GLY A 171 -6.67 -15.09 -17.86
C GLY A 171 -6.00 -14.78 -19.19
N GLU A 172 -6.72 -14.14 -20.13
CA GLU A 172 -6.17 -13.73 -21.43
C GLU A 172 -5.18 -12.56 -21.27
N LEU A 173 -5.51 -11.57 -20.45
CA LEU A 173 -4.64 -10.41 -20.15
C LEU A 173 -3.30 -10.87 -19.60
N ARG A 174 -3.31 -11.70 -18.55
CA ARG A 174 -2.09 -12.25 -17.93
C ARG A 174 -1.24 -13.03 -18.94
N ARG A 175 -1.87 -13.80 -19.83
CA ARG A 175 -1.16 -14.53 -20.88
C ARG A 175 -0.54 -13.58 -21.91
N VAL A 176 -1.28 -12.57 -22.37
CA VAL A 176 -0.80 -11.59 -23.35
C VAL A 176 0.35 -10.74 -22.80
N ILE A 177 0.24 -10.29 -21.53
CA ILE A 177 1.30 -9.49 -20.89
C ILE A 177 2.49 -10.38 -20.53
N GLY A 178 2.26 -11.56 -19.97
CA GLY A 178 3.32 -12.50 -19.55
C GLY A 178 4.18 -13.02 -20.70
N ALA A 179 3.60 -13.14 -21.91
CA ALA A 179 4.34 -13.55 -23.11
C ALA A 179 5.21 -12.44 -23.72
N ARG A 180 5.09 -11.19 -23.24
CA ARG A 180 5.85 -10.07 -23.79
C ARG A 180 7.24 -9.95 -23.18
N ILE A 181 8.21 -9.64 -24.02
CA ILE A 181 9.53 -9.20 -23.57
C ILE A 181 9.46 -7.69 -23.35
N ILE A 182 9.61 -7.24 -22.09
CA ILE A 182 9.49 -5.84 -21.72
C ILE A 182 10.84 -5.40 -21.13
N ARG A 183 11.69 -4.83 -21.95
CA ARG A 183 13.05 -4.39 -21.59
C ARG A 183 13.24 -2.88 -21.67
N THR A 184 12.36 -2.20 -22.39
CA THR A 184 12.46 -0.75 -22.62
C THR A 184 11.15 -0.07 -22.22
N ARG A 185 11.22 1.26 -22.09
CA ARG A 185 10.04 2.11 -21.91
C ARG A 185 9.02 1.93 -23.04
N ASN A 186 9.50 1.80 -24.28
CA ASN A 186 8.61 1.61 -25.43
C ASN A 186 7.90 0.26 -25.36
N ASP A 187 8.59 -0.82 -24.97
CA ASP A 187 7.96 -2.12 -24.77
C ASP A 187 6.86 -2.05 -23.69
N ALA A 188 7.08 -1.27 -22.64
CA ALA A 188 6.07 -1.05 -21.59
C ALA A 188 4.84 -0.29 -22.13
N CYS A 189 5.05 0.76 -22.93
CA CYS A 189 3.96 1.49 -23.59
C CYS A 189 3.17 0.58 -24.54
N ASP A 190 3.86 -0.24 -25.33
CA ASP A 190 3.23 -1.19 -26.26
C ASP A 190 2.44 -2.28 -25.52
N ALA A 191 2.92 -2.73 -24.35
CA ALA A 191 2.20 -3.67 -23.51
C ALA A 191 0.90 -3.07 -22.98
N VAL A 192 0.92 -1.83 -22.50
CA VAL A 192 -0.28 -1.13 -22.00
C VAL A 192 -1.25 -0.82 -23.13
N ALA A 193 -0.77 -0.42 -24.31
CA ALA A 193 -1.60 -0.25 -25.48
C ALA A 193 -2.27 -1.57 -25.91
N ALA A 194 -1.57 -2.71 -25.80
CA ALA A 194 -2.16 -4.02 -26.07
C ALA A 194 -3.22 -4.42 -25.04
N ALA A 195 -2.96 -4.17 -23.74
CA ALA A 195 -3.93 -4.40 -22.66
C ALA A 195 -5.21 -3.59 -22.87
N SER A 196 -5.08 -2.30 -23.24
CA SER A 196 -6.24 -1.44 -23.48
C SER A 196 -7.06 -1.87 -24.70
N ARG A 197 -6.41 -2.30 -25.78
CA ARG A 197 -7.09 -2.88 -26.95
C ARG A 197 -7.83 -4.17 -26.58
N LEU A 198 -7.20 -5.04 -25.82
CA LEU A 198 -7.82 -6.30 -25.37
C LEU A 198 -9.05 -6.01 -24.48
N ALA A 199 -8.94 -5.06 -23.53
CA ALA A 199 -10.06 -4.66 -22.67
C ALA A 199 -11.22 -4.08 -23.50
N LYS A 200 -10.94 -3.30 -24.54
CA LYS A 200 -11.97 -2.80 -25.47
C LYS A 200 -12.66 -3.92 -26.23
N GLN A 201 -11.89 -4.87 -26.75
CA GLN A 201 -12.42 -5.99 -27.55
C GLN A 201 -13.26 -6.96 -26.72
N ARG A 202 -12.79 -7.32 -25.52
CA ARG A 202 -13.41 -8.35 -24.68
C ARG A 202 -14.49 -7.80 -23.75
N LEU A 203 -14.25 -6.64 -23.17
CA LEU A 203 -15.12 -6.05 -22.15
C LEU A 203 -15.83 -4.76 -22.60
N GLY A 204 -15.43 -4.16 -23.71
CA GLY A 204 -15.97 -2.88 -24.18
C GLY A 204 -15.45 -1.67 -23.39
N ILE A 205 -14.46 -1.85 -22.52
CA ILE A 205 -13.88 -0.77 -21.71
C ILE A 205 -13.10 0.18 -22.64
N ASN A 206 -13.29 1.47 -22.48
CA ASN A 206 -12.49 2.46 -23.20
C ASN A 206 -11.02 2.39 -22.80
N ALA A 207 -10.12 2.84 -23.68
CA ALA A 207 -8.67 2.72 -23.45
C ALA A 207 -8.19 3.61 -22.29
N THR A 208 -8.72 4.84 -22.17
CA THR A 208 -8.28 5.82 -21.16
C THR A 208 -8.33 5.28 -19.73
N PRO A 209 -9.46 4.74 -19.20
CA PRO A 209 -9.46 4.18 -17.85
C PRO A 209 -8.46 3.06 -17.67
N VAL A 210 -8.25 2.20 -18.67
CA VAL A 210 -7.25 1.12 -18.59
C VAL A 210 -5.84 1.70 -18.46
N ILE A 211 -5.48 2.64 -19.33
CA ILE A 211 -4.15 3.26 -19.35
C ILE A 211 -3.87 4.00 -18.03
N LEU A 212 -4.86 4.73 -17.50
CA LEU A 212 -4.70 5.44 -16.23
C LEU A 212 -4.57 4.47 -15.04
N GLU A 213 -5.24 3.31 -15.05
CA GLU A 213 -5.02 2.29 -14.02
C GLU A 213 -3.60 1.69 -14.10
N TYR A 214 -3.06 1.51 -15.31
CA TYR A 214 -1.66 1.11 -15.47
C TYR A 214 -0.69 2.19 -14.98
N LEU A 215 -1.00 3.46 -15.20
CA LEU A 215 -0.21 4.58 -14.69
C LEU A 215 -0.17 4.58 -13.17
N CYS A 216 -1.34 4.48 -12.52
CA CYS A 216 -1.45 4.45 -11.07
C CYS A 216 -0.71 3.24 -10.47
N GLY A 217 -0.90 2.05 -11.05
CA GLY A 217 -0.21 0.84 -10.60
C GLY A 217 1.31 0.91 -10.75
N ALA A 218 1.81 1.50 -11.84
CA ALA A 218 3.23 1.68 -12.06
C ALA A 218 3.86 2.65 -11.05
N THR A 219 3.18 3.76 -10.72
CA THR A 219 3.69 4.74 -9.75
C THR A 219 3.63 4.23 -8.32
N ASN A 220 2.54 3.57 -7.92
CA ASN A 220 2.37 3.06 -6.56
C ASN A 220 3.35 1.94 -6.16
N THR A 221 4.09 1.36 -7.13
CA THR A 221 5.07 0.29 -6.86
C THR A 221 6.49 0.80 -6.63
N LEU A 222 6.75 2.09 -6.81
CA LEU A 222 8.09 2.66 -6.67
C LEU A 222 8.48 2.76 -5.19
N ASP A 223 7.79 3.60 -4.46
CA ASP A 223 7.98 3.84 -3.03
C ASP A 223 6.70 4.48 -2.43
N PRO A 224 6.60 4.64 -1.09
CA PRO A 224 5.45 5.26 -0.44
C PRO A 224 5.20 6.74 -0.81
N TYR A 225 6.21 7.42 -1.38
CA TYR A 225 6.15 8.85 -1.74
C TYR A 225 5.90 9.07 -3.23
N SER A 226 6.05 8.03 -4.05
CA SER A 226 5.83 8.08 -5.50
C SER A 226 4.42 7.64 -5.84
N THR A 227 3.54 8.58 -6.14
CA THR A 227 2.15 8.29 -6.48
C THR A 227 1.66 9.19 -7.61
N TYR A 228 0.63 8.73 -8.31
CA TYR A 228 -0.13 9.57 -9.22
C TYR A 228 -1.11 10.43 -8.40
N LEU A 229 -1.01 11.74 -8.53
CA LEU A 229 -1.96 12.67 -7.94
C LEU A 229 -2.98 13.09 -9.00
N THR A 230 -4.25 13.08 -8.62
CA THR A 230 -5.30 13.70 -9.44
C THR A 230 -5.12 15.23 -9.46
N PRO A 231 -5.71 15.96 -10.43
CA PRO A 231 -5.59 17.42 -10.45
C PRO A 231 -6.03 18.09 -9.15
N ASP A 232 -7.10 17.61 -8.50
CA ASP A 232 -7.56 18.16 -7.23
C ASP A 232 -6.55 17.85 -6.10
N GLN A 233 -6.05 16.62 -6.00
CA GLN A 233 -5.02 16.25 -5.03
C GLN A 233 -3.72 17.03 -5.22
N LEU A 234 -3.31 17.28 -6.47
CA LEU A 234 -2.13 18.09 -6.76
C LEU A 234 -2.34 19.55 -6.30
N SER A 235 -3.53 20.09 -6.53
CA SER A 235 -3.89 21.43 -6.05
C SER A 235 -3.88 21.54 -4.53
N GLU A 236 -4.35 20.50 -3.82
CA GLU A 236 -4.28 20.41 -2.36
C GLU A 236 -2.83 20.39 -1.86
N VAL A 237 -1.95 19.61 -2.49
CA VAL A 237 -0.53 19.55 -2.13
C VAL A 237 0.13 20.93 -2.30
N TYR A 238 -0.11 21.62 -3.42
CA TYR A 238 0.41 22.97 -3.62
C TYR A 238 -0.16 23.98 -2.61
N ALA A 239 -1.46 23.91 -2.31
CA ALA A 239 -2.06 24.77 -1.31
C ALA A 239 -1.44 24.56 0.09
N GLN A 240 -1.07 23.32 0.42
CA GLN A 240 -0.36 23.01 1.67
C GLN A 240 1.07 23.58 1.69
N ILE A 241 1.80 23.46 0.56
CA ILE A 241 3.17 23.97 0.43
C ILE A 241 3.18 25.51 0.51
N ASP A 242 2.23 26.17 -0.16
CA ASP A 242 2.10 27.63 -0.19
C ASP A 242 1.51 28.21 1.11
N GLY A 243 1.10 27.35 2.05
CA GLY A 243 0.44 27.78 3.29
C GLY A 243 -0.99 28.31 3.10
N ASN A 244 -1.54 28.14 1.91
CA ASN A 244 -2.90 28.58 1.55
C ASN A 244 -3.91 27.49 1.92
N PHE A 245 -4.31 27.47 3.20
CA PHE A 245 -5.37 26.55 3.64
C PHE A 245 -6.74 27.11 3.22
N VAL A 246 -7.30 26.57 2.15
CA VAL A 246 -8.70 26.81 1.77
C VAL A 246 -9.56 25.75 2.47
N GLY A 247 -10.25 26.13 3.53
CA GLY A 247 -11.08 25.22 4.29
C GLY A 247 -11.93 25.93 5.35
N LEU A 248 -12.71 25.16 6.10
CA LEU A 248 -13.55 25.69 7.17
C LEU A 248 -12.76 26.33 8.31
N GLY A 249 -11.46 26.02 8.43
CA GLY A 249 -10.60 26.51 9.50
C GLY A 249 -10.82 25.76 10.82
N ILE A 250 -11.00 24.46 10.73
CA ILE A 250 -11.05 23.53 11.87
C ILE A 250 -9.94 22.50 11.78
N GLU A 251 -9.40 22.10 12.92
CA GLU A 251 -8.52 20.94 13.06
C GLU A 251 -9.32 19.80 13.67
N LEU A 252 -9.35 18.67 12.99
CA LEU A 252 -10.08 17.48 13.38
C LEU A 252 -9.13 16.38 13.86
N LYS A 253 -9.51 15.68 14.92
CA LYS A 253 -8.85 14.48 15.38
C LYS A 253 -9.85 13.32 15.46
N ALA A 254 -9.47 12.19 14.89
CA ALA A 254 -10.26 10.96 15.04
C ALA A 254 -10.13 10.45 16.48
N ARG A 255 -11.27 10.16 17.13
CA ARG A 255 -11.33 9.63 18.47
C ARG A 255 -12.48 8.64 18.59
N SER A 256 -12.14 7.39 18.86
CA SER A 256 -13.14 6.32 19.16
C SER A 256 -14.34 6.26 18.19
N GLY A 257 -14.08 6.40 16.88
CA GLY A 257 -15.13 6.32 15.85
C GLY A 257 -15.88 7.63 15.56
N SER A 258 -15.47 8.74 16.17
CA SER A 258 -15.98 10.09 15.89
C SER A 258 -14.86 11.06 15.52
N LEU A 259 -15.22 12.20 14.91
CA LEU A 259 -14.30 13.31 14.65
C LEU A 259 -14.53 14.40 15.72
N GLU A 260 -13.47 14.69 16.47
CA GLU A 260 -13.46 15.76 17.48
C GLU A 260 -12.80 17.02 16.89
N ILE A 261 -13.43 18.17 17.03
CA ILE A 261 -12.82 19.46 16.68
C ILE A 261 -11.83 19.85 17.77
N VAL A 262 -10.53 19.67 17.51
CA VAL A 262 -9.48 19.99 18.49
C VAL A 262 -9.10 21.47 18.49
N ARG A 263 -9.33 22.15 17.34
CA ARG A 263 -9.01 23.56 17.21
C ARG A 263 -9.87 24.24 16.15
N VAL A 264 -10.26 25.48 16.39
CA VAL A 264 -10.84 26.40 15.41
C VAL A 264 -9.80 27.49 15.12
N ILE A 265 -9.52 27.76 13.85
CA ILE A 265 -8.51 28.72 13.42
C ILE A 265 -9.12 30.13 13.53
N PRO A 266 -8.46 31.08 14.21
CA PRO A 266 -8.96 32.45 14.31
C PRO A 266 -9.13 33.11 12.94
N GLY A 267 -10.23 33.86 12.75
CA GLY A 267 -10.57 34.53 11.51
C GLY A 267 -11.17 33.60 10.42
N SER A 268 -11.33 32.32 10.71
CA SER A 268 -11.84 31.33 9.76
C SER A 268 -13.35 31.37 9.57
N PRO A 269 -13.89 30.79 8.48
CA PRO A 269 -15.33 30.60 8.32
C PRO A 269 -15.99 29.85 9.48
N ALA A 270 -15.28 28.86 10.06
CA ALA A 270 -15.77 28.12 11.23
C ALA A 270 -15.95 28.98 12.46
N GLU A 271 -15.00 29.88 12.75
CA GLU A 271 -15.14 30.83 13.87
C GLU A 271 -16.29 31.82 13.61
N GLN A 272 -16.39 32.37 12.38
CA GLN A 272 -17.49 33.24 11.98
C GLN A 272 -18.84 32.53 12.06
N GLY A 273 -18.89 31.23 11.76
CA GLY A 273 -20.06 30.37 11.87
C GLY A 273 -20.35 29.91 13.30
N GLY A 274 -19.56 30.31 14.29
CA GLY A 274 -19.77 29.98 15.70
C GLY A 274 -19.40 28.53 16.08
N ILE A 275 -18.64 27.83 15.23
CA ILE A 275 -18.13 26.48 15.56
C ILE A 275 -17.14 26.56 16.71
N LYS A 276 -17.26 25.64 17.66
CA LYS A 276 -16.40 25.58 18.86
C LYS A 276 -15.68 24.23 18.91
N ARG A 277 -14.61 24.20 19.72
CA ARG A 277 -13.92 22.98 20.10
C ARG A 277 -14.84 22.03 20.84
N GLY A 278 -14.75 20.69 20.56
CA GLY A 278 -15.49 19.63 21.23
C GLY A 278 -16.37 18.82 20.29
#